data_e7f4ba7667f9e33a9540afef2893e882
#
_entry.id   e7f4ba7667f9e33a9540afef2893e882
#
_cell.length_a   1.000
_cell.length_b   1.000
_cell.length_c   1.000
_cell.angle_alpha   90.00
_cell.angle_beta   90.00
_cell.angle_gamma   90.00
#
_symmetry.space_group_name_H-M   'P 1'
#
loop_
_entity.id
_entity.type
_entity.pdbx_description
1 polymer ?
#
loop_
_entity_poly.entity_id
_entity_poly.type
_entity_poly.pdbx_seq_one_letter_code
_entity_poly.pdbx_strand_id
1 'polypeptide(L)'
;GNTVVLKHATQTLQVGERLAEAFHAAGIPDDVFQNVFLDHDTTSALIAERQFGFVNFTGSVGGGKAMEVAAAGTFTPVATELGGKDPGYVRADADVDAAVDGLMDGAMFNAGQCCCGIERIYVHESLYDAFVEKAVTWVNALKLGNPLETDTDIGPMANVRFAAEVRAQISE
;
A
#
# COMPACT_ATOMS: atom_id res chain seq x y z
N GLY A 1 6.54 -7.42 24.82
CA GLY A 1 5.61 -7.58 25.92
C GLY A 1 4.26 -6.88 25.70
N ASN A 2 3.94 -6.41 24.46
CA ASN A 2 2.63 -5.84 24.17
C ASN A 2 1.66 -6.92 23.70
N THR A 3 0.37 -6.72 23.95
CA THR A 3 -0.71 -7.44 23.29
C THR A 3 -1.14 -6.67 22.03
N VAL A 4 -1.62 -7.38 21.02
CA VAL A 4 -2.02 -6.83 19.74
C VAL A 4 -3.44 -7.26 19.39
N VAL A 5 -4.28 -6.27 19.07
CA VAL A 5 -5.59 -6.51 18.46
C VAL A 5 -5.48 -6.04 17.00
N LEU A 6 -5.60 -6.97 16.08
CA LEU A 6 -5.62 -6.70 14.63
C LEU A 6 -7.06 -6.58 14.16
N LYS A 7 -7.43 -5.42 13.62
CA LYS A 7 -8.64 -5.23 12.83
C LYS A 7 -8.22 -5.08 11.37
N HIS A 8 -8.30 -6.16 10.61
CA HIS A 8 -7.84 -6.18 9.22
C HIS A 8 -8.78 -5.40 8.27
N ALA A 9 -8.27 -5.03 7.09
CA ALA A 9 -9.08 -4.39 6.06
C ALA A 9 -10.20 -5.33 5.59
N THR A 10 -11.39 -4.77 5.33
CA THR A 10 -12.58 -5.54 4.91
C THR A 10 -12.39 -6.29 3.58
N GLN A 11 -11.45 -5.84 2.74
CA GLN A 11 -11.16 -6.46 1.45
C GLN A 11 -10.30 -7.73 1.58
N THR A 12 -9.59 -7.90 2.69
CA THR A 12 -8.59 -8.96 2.87
C THR A 12 -8.70 -9.64 4.24
N LEU A 13 -9.93 -9.89 4.72
CA LEU A 13 -10.21 -10.43 6.06
C LEU A 13 -9.48 -11.75 6.34
N GLN A 14 -9.37 -12.65 5.36
CA GLN A 14 -8.66 -13.91 5.52
C GLN A 14 -7.18 -13.75 5.80
N VAL A 15 -6.56 -12.64 5.38
CA VAL A 15 -5.14 -12.38 5.68
C VAL A 15 -4.95 -12.18 7.19
N GLY A 16 -5.88 -11.47 7.84
CA GLY A 16 -5.87 -11.31 9.30
C GLY A 16 -5.98 -12.64 10.05
N GLU A 17 -6.88 -13.52 9.59
CA GLU A 17 -7.02 -14.88 10.16
C GLU A 17 -5.73 -15.69 9.99
N ARG A 18 -5.17 -15.74 8.77
CA ARG A 18 -3.92 -16.48 8.51
C ARG A 18 -2.75 -15.93 9.31
N LEU A 19 -2.72 -14.62 9.55
CA LEU A 19 -1.69 -14.00 10.39
C LEU A 19 -1.83 -14.44 11.85
N ALA A 20 -3.05 -14.43 12.41
CA ALA A 20 -3.30 -14.93 13.76
C ALA A 20 -2.93 -16.44 13.91
N GLU A 21 -3.36 -17.27 12.98
CA GLU A 21 -2.99 -18.69 12.93
C GLU A 21 -1.46 -18.88 12.92
N ALA A 22 -0.72 -18.07 12.14
CA ALA A 22 0.73 -18.17 12.08
C ALA A 22 1.40 -17.78 13.40
N PHE A 23 0.91 -16.76 14.10
CA PHE A 23 1.41 -16.39 15.43
C PHE A 23 1.15 -17.48 16.45
N HIS A 24 -0.05 -18.05 16.49
CA HIS A 24 -0.40 -19.14 17.39
C HIS A 24 0.40 -20.42 17.11
N ALA A 25 0.57 -20.76 15.82
CA ALA A 25 1.42 -21.89 15.41
C ALA A 25 2.91 -21.71 15.80
N ALA A 26 3.37 -20.46 15.88
CA ALA A 26 4.71 -20.12 16.37
C ALA A 26 4.82 -20.13 17.92
N GLY A 27 3.74 -20.47 18.64
CA GLY A 27 3.71 -20.57 20.10
C GLY A 27 3.40 -19.27 20.83
N ILE A 28 2.88 -18.25 20.14
CA ILE A 28 2.35 -17.05 20.80
C ILE A 28 1.01 -17.41 21.44
N PRO A 29 0.79 -17.07 22.73
CA PRO A 29 -0.49 -17.33 23.40
C PRO A 29 -1.66 -16.61 22.70
N ASP A 30 -2.85 -17.23 22.72
CA ASP A 30 -4.04 -16.76 21.99
C ASP A 30 -4.50 -15.36 22.40
N ASP A 31 -4.23 -14.96 23.64
CA ASP A 31 -4.60 -13.66 24.21
C ASP A 31 -3.57 -12.54 23.94
N VAL A 32 -2.42 -12.88 23.32
CA VAL A 32 -1.36 -11.90 22.98
C VAL A 32 -1.55 -11.30 21.61
N PHE A 33 -2.01 -12.09 20.64
CA PHE A 33 -2.34 -11.61 19.30
C PHE A 33 -3.73 -12.09 18.89
N GLN A 34 -4.65 -11.15 18.68
CA GLN A 34 -6.02 -11.44 18.31
C GLN A 34 -6.41 -10.72 17.02
N ASN A 35 -7.03 -11.43 16.07
CA ASN A 35 -7.69 -10.84 14.92
C ASN A 35 -9.18 -10.69 15.24
N VAL A 36 -9.72 -9.48 14.99
CA VAL A 36 -11.11 -9.15 15.27
C VAL A 36 -11.80 -8.54 14.06
N PHE A 37 -13.09 -8.85 13.91
CA PHE A 37 -13.93 -8.28 12.86
C PHE A 37 -14.81 -7.18 13.43
N LEU A 38 -14.41 -5.93 13.21
CA LEU A 38 -15.11 -4.75 13.69
C LEU A 38 -15.45 -3.82 12.52
N ASP A 39 -16.57 -3.15 12.63
CA ASP A 39 -16.88 -2.02 11.76
C ASP A 39 -16.11 -0.76 12.18
N HIS A 40 -16.25 0.30 11.39
CA HIS A 40 -15.52 1.54 11.63
C HIS A 40 -16.03 2.30 12.87
N ASP A 41 -17.35 2.26 13.11
CA ASP A 41 -17.97 2.98 14.22
C ASP A 41 -17.57 2.36 15.56
N THR A 42 -17.63 1.03 15.67
CA THR A 42 -17.17 0.29 16.84
C THR A 42 -15.67 0.51 17.08
N THR A 43 -14.85 0.47 16.01
CA THR A 43 -13.42 0.73 16.11
C THR A 43 -13.13 2.13 16.66
N SER A 44 -13.81 3.14 16.13
CA SER A 44 -13.67 4.53 16.57
C SER A 44 -14.11 4.72 18.02
N ALA A 45 -15.21 4.08 18.43
CA ALA A 45 -15.70 4.12 19.82
C ALA A 45 -14.66 3.53 20.80
N LEU A 46 -14.10 2.35 20.50
CA LEU A 46 -13.09 1.71 21.33
C LEU A 46 -11.82 2.56 21.48
N ILE A 47 -11.41 3.27 20.41
CA ILE A 47 -10.27 4.21 20.47
C ILE A 47 -10.62 5.38 21.39
N ALA A 48 -11.79 6.01 21.20
CA ALA A 48 -12.24 7.15 22.00
C ALA A 48 -12.41 6.80 23.48
N GLU A 49 -12.79 5.58 23.78
CA GLU A 49 -12.90 5.04 25.14
C GLU A 49 -11.55 4.60 25.74
N ARG A 50 -10.45 4.81 25.02
CA ARG A 50 -9.09 4.47 25.47
C ARG A 50 -8.87 2.99 25.77
N GLN A 51 -9.54 2.11 25.00
CA GLN A 51 -9.34 0.65 25.14
C GLN A 51 -7.96 0.21 24.63
N PHE A 52 -7.26 1.07 23.89
CA PHE A 52 -5.93 0.80 23.32
C PHE A 52 -4.91 1.81 23.83
N GLY A 53 -3.71 1.35 24.16
CA GLY A 53 -2.58 2.21 24.54
C GLY A 53 -1.85 2.83 23.35
N PHE A 54 -2.05 2.28 22.14
CA PHE A 54 -1.45 2.75 20.89
C PHE A 54 -2.31 2.29 19.70
N VAL A 55 -2.44 3.13 18.69
CA VAL A 55 -3.11 2.81 17.43
C VAL A 55 -2.11 2.90 16.28
N ASN A 56 -1.98 1.82 15.52
CA ASN A 56 -1.21 1.82 14.28
C ASN A 56 -2.17 1.60 13.10
N PHE A 57 -2.20 2.51 12.16
CA PHE A 57 -3.12 2.50 11.03
C PHE A 57 -2.35 2.54 9.71
N THR A 58 -2.65 1.59 8.83
CA THR A 58 -2.22 1.60 7.43
C THR A 58 -3.44 1.66 6.54
N GLY A 59 -3.50 2.64 5.63
CA GLY A 59 -4.64 2.77 4.73
C GLY A 59 -4.75 4.14 4.06
N SER A 60 -5.98 4.56 3.76
CA SER A 60 -6.22 5.84 3.09
C SER A 60 -6.03 7.04 4.02
N VAL A 61 -5.74 8.21 3.44
CA VAL A 61 -5.68 9.49 4.17
C VAL A 61 -6.96 9.76 4.96
N GLY A 62 -8.14 9.46 4.38
CA GLY A 62 -9.42 9.60 5.06
C GLY A 62 -9.55 8.69 6.29
N GLY A 63 -9.07 7.45 6.18
CA GLY A 63 -9.01 6.51 7.30
C GLY A 63 -8.05 6.98 8.40
N GLY A 64 -6.85 7.46 8.04
CA GLY A 64 -5.90 8.02 9.00
C GLY A 64 -6.50 9.18 9.78
N LYS A 65 -7.13 10.14 9.10
CA LYS A 65 -7.85 11.25 9.74
C LYS A 65 -8.95 10.77 10.69
N ALA A 66 -9.69 9.72 10.32
CA ALA A 66 -10.70 9.15 11.21
C ALA A 66 -10.09 8.57 12.50
N MET A 67 -8.94 7.92 12.41
CA MET A 67 -8.22 7.42 13.59
C MET A 67 -7.72 8.56 14.49
N GLU A 68 -7.16 9.62 13.92
CA GLU A 68 -6.74 10.80 14.68
C GLU A 68 -7.92 11.48 15.38
N VAL A 69 -9.06 11.63 14.69
CA VAL A 69 -10.29 12.18 15.28
C VAL A 69 -10.80 11.30 16.41
N ALA A 70 -10.82 9.98 16.25
CA ALA A 70 -11.25 9.06 17.31
C ALA A 70 -10.34 9.12 18.54
N ALA A 71 -9.04 9.34 18.35
CA ALA A 71 -8.07 9.46 19.45
C ALA A 71 -7.98 10.89 20.06
N ALA A 72 -8.66 11.86 19.47
CA ALA A 72 -8.56 13.25 19.92
C ALA A 72 -8.93 13.41 21.42
N GLY A 73 -8.05 14.05 22.18
CA GLY A 73 -8.24 14.28 23.63
C GLY A 73 -7.99 13.05 24.51
N THR A 74 -7.69 11.88 23.95
CA THR A 74 -7.43 10.67 24.73
C THR A 74 -5.96 10.52 25.16
N PHE A 75 -5.04 11.23 24.51
CA PHE A 75 -3.59 11.04 24.61
C PHE A 75 -3.11 9.67 24.10
N THR A 76 -3.94 8.89 23.42
CA THR A 76 -3.52 7.67 22.75
C THR A 76 -2.74 8.03 21.49
N PRO A 77 -1.47 7.62 21.36
CA PRO A 77 -0.69 7.89 20.16
C PRO A 77 -1.28 7.15 18.95
N VAL A 78 -1.29 7.83 17.81
CA VAL A 78 -1.70 7.26 16.51
C VAL A 78 -0.51 7.35 15.56
N ALA A 79 -0.03 6.21 15.08
CA ALA A 79 0.90 6.15 13.95
C ALA A 79 0.12 5.84 12.68
N THR A 80 0.41 6.56 11.61
CA THR A 80 -0.27 6.39 10.33
C THR A 80 0.73 6.10 9.21
N GLU A 81 0.42 5.06 8.44
CA GLU A 81 1.06 4.71 7.18
C GLU A 81 0.02 4.90 6.06
N LEU A 82 0.21 5.90 5.26
CA LEU A 82 -0.77 6.34 4.25
C LEU A 82 -0.18 6.23 2.84
N GLY A 83 -0.97 6.58 1.83
CA GLY A 83 -0.49 6.67 0.46
C GLY A 83 0.46 7.85 0.26
N GLY A 84 1.29 7.75 -0.77
CA GLY A 84 2.26 8.77 -1.16
C GLY A 84 2.24 9.03 -2.65
N LYS A 85 3.22 9.80 -3.10
CA LYS A 85 3.55 10.12 -4.51
C LYS A 85 5.06 10.21 -4.64
N ASP A 86 5.73 9.07 -4.51
CA ASP A 86 7.19 9.04 -4.45
C ASP A 86 7.80 9.49 -5.77
N PRO A 87 8.77 10.42 -5.75
CA PRO A 87 9.42 10.88 -6.96
C PRO A 87 10.63 10.02 -7.31
N GLY A 88 10.82 9.77 -8.61
CA GLY A 88 12.07 9.30 -9.17
C GLY A 88 12.89 10.47 -9.74
N TYR A 89 14.21 10.44 -9.59
CA TYR A 89 15.08 11.45 -10.19
C TYR A 89 16.26 10.80 -10.93
N VAL A 90 16.33 11.04 -12.23
CA VAL A 90 17.38 10.55 -13.13
C VAL A 90 18.35 11.67 -13.45
N ARG A 91 19.57 11.58 -12.90
CA ARG A 91 20.65 12.56 -13.12
C ARG A 91 21.30 12.39 -14.48
N ALA A 92 22.03 13.41 -14.94
CA ALA A 92 22.75 13.39 -16.23
C ALA A 92 23.80 12.28 -16.36
N ASP A 93 24.34 11.81 -15.24
CA ASP A 93 25.36 10.77 -15.15
C ASP A 93 24.80 9.38 -14.82
N ALA A 94 23.47 9.22 -14.85
CA ALA A 94 22.82 7.95 -14.57
C ALA A 94 23.00 6.95 -15.72
N ASP A 95 23.09 5.66 -15.36
CA ASP A 95 22.88 4.57 -16.30
C ASP A 95 21.37 4.50 -16.63
N VAL A 96 21.03 4.76 -17.90
CA VAL A 96 19.63 4.86 -18.34
C VAL A 96 18.91 3.51 -18.24
N ASP A 97 19.59 2.40 -18.55
CA ASP A 97 18.97 1.08 -18.49
C ASP A 97 18.64 0.69 -17.05
N ALA A 98 19.58 0.86 -16.15
CA ALA A 98 19.37 0.61 -14.72
C ALA A 98 18.29 1.57 -14.13
N ALA A 99 18.28 2.83 -14.56
CA ALA A 99 17.28 3.79 -14.11
C ALA A 99 15.87 3.42 -14.59
N VAL A 100 15.71 3.01 -15.85
CA VAL A 100 14.43 2.55 -16.40
C VAL A 100 13.95 1.32 -15.66
N ASP A 101 14.80 0.30 -15.50
CA ASP A 101 14.42 -0.95 -14.84
C ASP A 101 13.91 -0.69 -13.41
N GLY A 102 14.68 0.01 -12.59
CA GLY A 102 14.29 0.29 -11.21
C GLY A 102 13.08 1.22 -11.06
N LEU A 103 12.96 2.26 -11.91
CA LEU A 103 11.86 3.22 -11.80
C LEU A 103 10.54 2.68 -12.39
N MET A 104 10.62 1.89 -13.46
CA MET A 104 9.41 1.25 -14.00
C MET A 104 8.91 0.12 -13.12
N ASP A 105 9.81 -0.69 -12.55
CA ASP A 105 9.42 -1.67 -11.53
C ASP A 105 8.73 -0.98 -10.35
N GLY A 106 9.32 0.06 -9.79
CA GLY A 106 8.72 0.83 -8.69
C GLY A 106 7.39 1.52 -9.02
N ALA A 107 7.16 1.86 -10.29
CA ALA A 107 5.90 2.47 -10.75
C ALA A 107 4.81 1.43 -11.04
N MET A 108 5.18 0.26 -11.59
CA MET A 108 4.23 -0.76 -12.06
C MET A 108 4.01 -1.89 -11.06
N PHE A 109 4.82 -1.96 -10.01
CA PHE A 109 4.69 -2.99 -8.97
C PHE A 109 3.26 -3.09 -8.45
N ASN A 110 2.73 -4.31 -8.39
CA ASN A 110 1.37 -4.59 -7.94
C ASN A 110 0.30 -3.73 -8.64
N ALA A 111 0.45 -3.50 -9.95
CA ALA A 111 -0.41 -2.64 -10.76
C ALA A 111 -0.50 -1.19 -10.24
N GLY A 112 0.62 -0.66 -9.70
CA GLY A 112 0.70 0.68 -9.11
C GLY A 112 0.05 0.82 -7.73
N GLN A 113 -0.43 -0.26 -7.13
CA GLN A 113 -1.13 -0.26 -5.83
C GLN A 113 -0.14 -0.41 -4.68
N CYS A 114 0.77 0.55 -4.54
CA CYS A 114 1.77 0.59 -3.48
C CYS A 114 1.79 1.97 -2.82
N CYS A 115 1.92 2.02 -1.49
CA CYS A 115 1.98 3.30 -0.77
C CYS A 115 3.23 4.13 -1.13
N CYS A 116 4.30 3.48 -1.54
CA CYS A 116 5.55 4.06 -2.03
C CYS A 116 5.73 3.90 -3.56
N GLY A 117 4.64 3.75 -4.32
CA GLY A 117 4.68 3.69 -5.77
C GLY A 117 5.28 4.96 -6.38
N ILE A 118 6.17 4.79 -7.36
CA ILE A 118 6.78 5.94 -8.04
C ILE A 118 5.75 6.50 -9.01
N GLU A 119 5.30 7.73 -8.75
CA GLU A 119 4.24 8.35 -9.54
C GLU A 119 4.73 9.57 -10.37
N ARG A 120 5.93 10.07 -10.09
CA ARG A 120 6.52 11.17 -10.84
C ARG A 120 8.00 10.98 -11.04
N ILE A 121 8.44 10.98 -12.30
CA ILE A 121 9.84 10.78 -12.65
C ILE A 121 10.38 12.04 -13.28
N TYR A 122 11.42 12.61 -12.67
CA TYR A 122 12.17 13.75 -13.20
C TYR A 122 13.41 13.23 -13.89
N VAL A 123 13.53 13.46 -15.19
CA VAL A 123 14.66 13.02 -16.00
C VAL A 123 15.46 14.21 -16.49
N HIS A 124 16.81 14.17 -16.34
CA HIS A 124 17.66 15.20 -16.90
C HIS A 124 17.47 15.26 -18.42
N GLU A 125 17.44 16.48 -18.99
CA GLU A 125 17.12 16.72 -20.41
C GLU A 125 17.94 15.90 -21.38
N SER A 126 19.23 15.70 -21.07
CA SER A 126 20.15 14.91 -21.91
C SER A 126 19.84 13.44 -22.01
N LEU A 127 19.03 12.91 -21.09
CA LEU A 127 18.65 11.49 -21.05
C LEU A 127 17.14 11.27 -21.30
N TYR A 128 16.38 12.34 -21.45
CA TYR A 128 14.91 12.27 -21.46
C TYR A 128 14.38 11.38 -22.58
N ASP A 129 14.79 11.62 -23.82
CA ASP A 129 14.27 10.85 -24.98
C ASP A 129 14.64 9.37 -24.88
N ALA A 130 15.90 9.08 -24.53
CA ALA A 130 16.36 7.71 -24.34
C ALA A 130 15.63 6.98 -23.18
N PHE A 131 15.37 7.70 -22.10
CA PHE A 131 14.60 7.17 -20.96
C PHE A 131 13.17 6.85 -21.37
N VAL A 132 12.47 7.76 -22.04
CA VAL A 132 11.08 7.55 -22.47
C VAL A 132 10.95 6.38 -23.44
N GLU A 133 11.83 6.28 -24.46
CA GLU A 133 11.83 5.17 -25.41
C GLU A 133 11.99 3.81 -24.72
N LYS A 134 12.96 3.73 -23.81
CA LYS A 134 13.24 2.50 -23.06
C LYS A 134 12.12 2.18 -22.05
N ALA A 135 11.58 3.17 -21.36
CA ALA A 135 10.46 3.00 -20.43
C ALA A 135 9.21 2.47 -21.13
N VAL A 136 8.87 3.03 -22.29
CA VAL A 136 7.75 2.54 -23.13
C VAL A 136 8.00 1.09 -23.56
N THR A 137 9.20 0.75 -23.96
CA THR A 137 9.57 -0.61 -24.36
C THR A 137 9.43 -1.56 -23.17
N TRP A 138 9.92 -1.16 -22.00
CA TRP A 138 9.86 -1.95 -20.76
C TRP A 138 8.40 -2.21 -20.35
N VAL A 139 7.55 -1.18 -20.34
CA VAL A 139 6.13 -1.31 -19.96
C VAL A 139 5.36 -2.18 -20.95
N ASN A 140 5.63 -2.04 -22.25
CA ASN A 140 4.97 -2.86 -23.29
C ASN A 140 5.37 -4.33 -23.27
N ALA A 141 6.49 -4.67 -22.66
CA ALA A 141 6.92 -6.05 -22.48
C ALA A 141 6.18 -6.77 -21.34
N LEU A 142 5.52 -6.03 -20.44
CA LEU A 142 4.80 -6.62 -19.30
C LEU A 142 3.59 -7.44 -19.76
N LYS A 143 3.50 -8.66 -19.28
CA LYS A 143 2.37 -9.53 -19.50
C LYS A 143 1.29 -9.32 -18.45
N LEU A 144 0.14 -8.83 -18.89
CA LEU A 144 -1.05 -8.69 -18.05
C LEU A 144 -1.81 -10.03 -18.02
N GLY A 145 -2.23 -10.50 -16.85
CA GLY A 145 -2.92 -11.78 -16.78
C GLY A 145 -3.43 -12.18 -15.40
N ASN A 146 -3.74 -13.46 -15.29
CA ASN A 146 -4.15 -14.06 -14.03
C ASN A 146 -2.91 -14.20 -13.11
N PRO A 147 -2.95 -13.65 -11.88
CA PRO A 147 -1.80 -13.71 -10.95
C PRO A 147 -1.46 -15.12 -10.46
N LEU A 148 -2.29 -16.12 -10.76
CA LEU A 148 -1.99 -17.53 -10.47
C LEU A 148 -1.14 -18.20 -11.56
N GLU A 149 -0.97 -17.55 -12.70
CA GLU A 149 -0.10 -18.00 -13.77
C GLU A 149 1.33 -17.50 -13.53
N THR A 150 2.31 -18.38 -13.66
CA THR A 150 3.72 -18.08 -13.31
C THR A 150 4.41 -17.09 -14.25
N ASP A 151 3.83 -16.86 -15.43
CA ASP A 151 4.33 -15.96 -16.47
C ASP A 151 3.55 -14.62 -16.55
N THR A 152 2.72 -14.33 -15.56
CA THR A 152 2.02 -13.04 -15.43
C THR A 152 2.88 -12.06 -14.65
N ASP A 153 3.19 -10.91 -15.25
CA ASP A 153 3.94 -9.83 -14.58
C ASP A 153 3.01 -8.94 -13.76
N ILE A 154 1.84 -8.60 -14.30
CA ILE A 154 0.87 -7.73 -13.63
C ILE A 154 -0.52 -8.37 -13.63
N GLY A 155 -1.08 -8.55 -12.43
CA GLY A 155 -2.45 -8.95 -12.21
C GLY A 155 -3.45 -7.78 -12.30
N PRO A 156 -4.74 -8.06 -12.10
CA PRO A 156 -5.77 -7.02 -12.08
C PRO A 156 -5.66 -6.15 -10.82
N MET A 157 -6.18 -4.95 -10.90
CA MET A 157 -6.39 -4.13 -9.70
C MET A 157 -7.33 -4.82 -8.71
N ALA A 158 -7.10 -4.60 -7.41
CA ALA A 158 -7.83 -5.24 -6.33
C ALA A 158 -9.35 -4.94 -6.35
N ASN A 159 -9.77 -3.83 -6.96
CA ASN A 159 -11.18 -3.44 -7.04
C ASN A 159 -11.47 -2.70 -8.35
N VAL A 160 -12.59 -3.04 -9.00
CA VAL A 160 -13.06 -2.40 -10.24
C VAL A 160 -13.26 -0.89 -10.06
N ARG A 161 -13.70 -0.44 -8.88
CA ARG A 161 -13.85 0.98 -8.57
C ARG A 161 -12.52 1.72 -8.68
N PHE A 162 -11.44 1.17 -8.15
CA PHE A 162 -10.11 1.79 -8.24
C PHE A 162 -9.62 1.85 -9.68
N ALA A 163 -9.88 0.82 -10.48
CA ALA A 163 -9.56 0.85 -11.91
C ALA A 163 -10.32 1.97 -12.65
N ALA A 164 -11.58 2.24 -12.27
CA ALA A 164 -12.36 3.34 -12.84
C ALA A 164 -11.81 4.71 -12.41
N GLU A 165 -11.43 4.86 -11.13
CA GLU A 165 -10.81 6.08 -10.60
C GLU A 165 -9.49 6.39 -11.32
N VAL A 166 -8.61 5.40 -11.51
CA VAL A 166 -7.35 5.58 -12.25
C VAL A 166 -7.59 5.97 -13.71
N ARG A 167 -8.57 5.35 -14.39
CA ARG A 167 -8.93 5.75 -15.77
C ARG A 167 -9.40 7.21 -15.85
N ALA A 168 -10.19 7.66 -14.87
CA ALA A 168 -10.63 9.05 -14.81
C ALA A 168 -9.43 10.01 -14.64
N GLN A 169 -8.50 9.70 -13.73
CA GLN A 169 -7.29 10.49 -13.51
C GLN A 169 -6.38 10.59 -14.74
N ILE A 170 -6.27 9.52 -15.54
CA ILE A 170 -5.50 9.53 -16.78
C ILE A 170 -6.15 10.42 -17.85
N SER A 171 -7.48 10.64 -17.78
CA SER A 171 -8.24 11.41 -18.75
C SER A 171 -8.32 12.91 -18.42
N GLU A 172 -7.86 13.36 -17.26
CA GLU A 172 -7.73 14.77 -16.85
C GLU A 172 -6.47 15.42 -17.42
#